data_37050e3c0f450490a26f7cd6f63b9373
#
_entry.id   37050e3c0f450490a26f7cd6f63b9373
#
_cell.length_a   1.000
_cell.length_b   1.000
_cell.length_c   1.000
_cell.angle_alpha   90.00
_cell.angle_beta   90.00
_cell.angle_gamma   90.00
#
_symmetry.space_group_name_H-M   'P 1'
#
loop_
_entity.id
_entity.type
_entity.pdbx_description
1 polymer ?
#
loop_
_entity_poly.entity_id
_entity_poly.type
_entity_poly.pdbx_seq_one_letter_code
_entity_poly.pdbx_strand_id
1 'polypeptide(L)'
;MQNLFKFDKLNFITAGMPLRTGKGSYVSAFGVLEEMNLDGMELEFVHGVRMNNEHRTFVKEKSNNFVITAHGPFYINLNSKEEEKIDASVQRIIDTASVASQAGAFSITYHAAFYMGADKETVYNQVKKQTKRIIDVLEREKIKVWVRPETTGKATQWGDEDEIIRLSKEFEQVLPCIDFSHLHARSAGEYNTYDEFSRVLEKLG
;
A
#
# COMPACT_ATOMS: atom_id res chain seq x y z
N MET A 1 -17.84 1.27 3.05
CA MET A 1 -16.58 1.86 2.56
C MET A 1 -16.70 2.59 1.22
N GLN A 2 -17.56 2.17 0.29
CA GLN A 2 -17.67 2.73 -1.08
C GLN A 2 -17.84 4.25 -1.21
N ASN A 3 -18.10 5.00 -0.15
CA ASN A 3 -18.32 6.45 -0.19
C ASN A 3 -17.21 7.30 0.46
N LEU A 4 -16.10 6.69 0.90
CA LEU A 4 -15.10 7.41 1.71
C LEU A 4 -14.13 8.24 0.88
N PHE A 5 -13.80 7.78 -0.32
CA PHE A 5 -12.89 8.46 -1.22
C PHE A 5 -13.36 8.20 -2.65
N LYS A 6 -13.92 9.21 -3.30
CA LYS A 6 -14.23 9.18 -4.74
C LYS A 6 -13.23 10.05 -5.46
N PHE A 7 -12.50 9.44 -6.37
CA PHE A 7 -11.70 10.16 -7.35
C PHE A 7 -12.48 10.17 -8.66
N ASP A 8 -12.68 11.35 -9.21
CA ASP A 8 -13.36 11.58 -10.49
C ASP A 8 -12.39 11.68 -11.68
N LYS A 9 -11.10 11.61 -11.39
CA LYS A 9 -10.00 11.67 -12.36
C LYS A 9 -8.85 10.76 -11.95
N LEU A 10 -7.96 10.49 -12.91
CA LEU A 10 -6.64 9.92 -12.63
C LEU A 10 -5.81 10.93 -11.85
N ASN A 11 -5.16 10.50 -10.77
CA ASN A 11 -4.30 11.32 -9.95
C ASN A 11 -2.85 10.84 -10.06
N PHE A 12 -1.93 11.78 -10.22
CA PHE A 12 -0.49 11.52 -10.29
C PHE A 12 0.16 11.94 -8.99
N ILE A 13 0.77 11.00 -8.28
CA ILE A 13 1.42 11.24 -6.99
C ILE A 13 2.86 10.76 -7.02
N THR A 14 3.71 11.24 -6.12
CA THR A 14 5.07 10.72 -5.94
C THR A 14 5.12 9.59 -4.93
N ALA A 15 5.98 8.60 -5.15
CA ALA A 15 6.39 7.64 -4.13
C ALA A 15 7.40 8.35 -3.21
N GLY A 16 6.95 8.72 -2.03
CA GLY A 16 7.70 9.54 -1.09
C GLY A 16 7.73 11.04 -1.43
N MET A 17 8.49 11.80 -0.65
CA MET A 17 8.70 13.23 -0.91
C MET A 17 9.41 13.44 -2.25
N PRO A 18 8.98 14.41 -3.06
CA PRO A 18 9.63 14.70 -4.33
C PRO A 18 11.14 14.91 -4.17
N LEU A 19 11.95 14.34 -5.06
CA LEU A 19 13.42 14.47 -4.99
C LEU A 19 13.90 15.93 -4.99
N ARG A 20 13.18 16.83 -5.66
CA ARG A 20 13.45 18.28 -5.66
C ARG A 20 13.32 18.93 -4.28
N THR A 21 12.61 18.30 -3.34
CA THR A 21 12.53 18.76 -1.95
C THR A 21 13.90 18.70 -1.25
N GLY A 22 14.81 17.84 -1.68
CA GLY A 22 16.11 17.61 -1.05
C GLY A 22 15.94 17.10 0.39
N LYS A 23 16.68 17.72 1.34
CA LYS A 23 16.56 17.46 2.79
C LYS A 23 15.42 18.25 3.45
N GLY A 24 14.41 18.62 2.68
CA GLY A 24 13.30 19.44 3.15
C GLY A 24 12.33 18.74 4.10
N SER A 25 11.28 19.46 4.44
CA SER A 25 10.19 19.02 5.30
C SER A 25 8.93 18.73 4.46
N TYR A 26 7.87 18.22 5.09
CA TYR A 26 6.56 18.13 4.43
C TYR A 26 6.08 19.47 3.88
N VAL A 27 6.38 20.59 4.56
CA VAL A 27 6.01 21.94 4.07
C VAL A 27 6.63 22.20 2.70
N SER A 28 7.95 21.97 2.55
CA SER A 28 8.62 22.13 1.26
C SER A 28 8.20 21.08 0.22
N ALA A 29 7.87 19.86 0.65
CA ALA A 29 7.39 18.81 -0.24
C ALA A 29 6.08 19.22 -0.93
N PHE A 30 5.09 19.70 -0.17
CA PHE A 30 3.83 20.16 -0.76
C PHE A 30 4.00 21.38 -1.68
N GLY A 31 4.91 22.30 -1.37
CA GLY A 31 5.27 23.38 -2.29
C GLY A 31 5.81 22.87 -3.62
N VAL A 32 6.68 21.85 -3.59
CA VAL A 32 7.21 21.21 -4.82
C VAL A 32 6.11 20.46 -5.58
N LEU A 33 5.17 19.80 -4.90
CA LEU A 33 4.03 19.15 -5.57
C LEU A 33 3.16 20.18 -6.31
N GLU A 34 2.88 21.34 -5.69
CA GLU A 34 2.16 22.44 -6.31
C GLU A 34 2.90 22.96 -7.57
N GLU A 35 4.20 23.23 -7.47
CA GLU A 35 5.03 23.67 -8.60
C GLU A 35 5.06 22.66 -9.76
N MET A 36 5.05 21.36 -9.43
CA MET A 36 5.06 20.28 -10.41
C MET A 36 3.67 19.91 -10.94
N ASN A 37 2.62 20.54 -10.43
CA ASN A 37 1.23 20.20 -10.72
C ASN A 37 0.91 18.71 -10.49
N LEU A 38 1.40 18.15 -9.37
CA LEU A 38 1.14 16.77 -8.95
C LEU A 38 0.03 16.76 -7.91
N ASP A 39 -0.75 15.67 -7.93
CA ASP A 39 -1.96 15.55 -7.12
C ASP A 39 -1.69 15.06 -5.69
N GLY A 40 -0.48 14.63 -5.34
CA GLY A 40 -0.18 14.16 -3.99
C GLY A 40 1.14 13.41 -3.84
N MET A 41 1.26 12.69 -2.74
CA MET A 41 2.42 11.85 -2.45
C MET A 41 2.09 10.67 -1.54
N GLU A 42 2.95 9.67 -1.56
CA GLU A 42 2.96 8.56 -0.62
C GLU A 42 3.83 8.89 0.60
N LEU A 43 3.36 8.54 1.80
CA LEU A 43 4.13 8.60 3.03
C LEU A 43 4.96 7.32 3.17
N GLU A 44 6.28 7.45 3.24
CA GLU A 44 7.21 6.33 3.28
C GLU A 44 7.50 5.88 4.72
N PHE A 45 6.84 4.82 5.18
CA PHE A 45 7.12 4.19 6.46
C PHE A 45 8.01 2.94 6.35
N VAL A 46 8.78 2.85 5.27
CA VAL A 46 9.58 1.66 4.91
C VAL A 46 10.57 1.20 6.00
N HIS A 47 11.08 2.13 6.81
CA HIS A 47 11.98 1.85 7.94
C HIS A 47 11.29 1.85 9.32
N GLY A 48 9.98 1.98 9.35
CA GLY A 48 9.16 1.98 10.56
C GLY A 48 8.16 3.13 10.59
N VAL A 49 7.04 2.88 11.25
CA VAL A 49 5.92 3.83 11.30
C VAL A 49 6.23 4.93 12.30
N ARG A 50 6.85 6.01 11.81
CA ARG A 50 7.25 7.16 12.64
C ARG A 50 6.80 8.46 11.99
N MET A 51 5.87 9.14 12.64
CA MET A 51 5.42 10.46 12.24
C MET A 51 4.94 11.21 13.50
N ASN A 52 5.54 12.36 13.81
CA ASN A 52 5.15 13.14 14.96
C ASN A 52 3.78 13.81 14.76
N ASN A 53 3.17 14.30 15.82
CA ASN A 53 1.83 14.87 15.78
C ASN A 53 1.74 16.12 14.91
N GLU A 54 2.77 16.98 14.92
CA GLU A 54 2.81 18.20 14.11
C GLU A 54 2.76 17.87 12.61
N HIS A 55 3.63 16.96 12.16
CA HIS A 55 3.63 16.50 10.77
C HIS A 55 2.30 15.83 10.38
N ARG A 56 1.73 15.03 11.28
CA ARG A 56 0.43 14.38 11.06
C ARG A 56 -0.69 15.38 10.83
N THR A 57 -0.78 16.37 11.72
CA THR A 57 -1.78 17.45 11.61
C THR A 57 -1.60 18.23 10.33
N PHE A 58 -0.36 18.62 10.01
CA PHE A 58 -0.05 19.37 8.79
C PHE A 58 -0.42 18.57 7.52
N VAL A 59 -0.02 17.31 7.42
CA VAL A 59 -0.37 16.47 6.25
C VAL A 59 -1.87 16.24 6.18
N LYS A 60 -2.55 16.08 7.34
CA LYS A 60 -4.01 15.98 7.40
C LYS A 60 -4.72 17.23 6.83
N GLU A 61 -4.23 18.41 7.09
CA GLU A 61 -4.77 19.63 6.51
C GLU A 61 -4.56 19.65 4.99
N LYS A 62 -3.38 19.25 4.52
CA LYS A 62 -3.06 19.17 3.10
C LYS A 62 -3.87 18.11 2.36
N SER A 63 -4.31 17.04 3.03
CA SER A 63 -5.14 15.98 2.41
C SER A 63 -6.50 16.44 1.92
N ASN A 64 -6.93 17.67 2.22
CA ASN A 64 -8.12 18.28 1.63
C ASN A 64 -7.94 18.64 0.13
N ASN A 65 -6.70 18.86 -0.30
CA ASN A 65 -6.37 19.26 -1.67
C ASN A 65 -5.42 18.27 -2.37
N PHE A 66 -4.80 17.36 -1.63
CA PHE A 66 -3.82 16.41 -2.13
C PHE A 66 -4.23 14.98 -1.79
N VAL A 67 -3.96 14.08 -2.70
CA VAL A 67 -4.09 12.63 -2.47
C VAL A 67 -2.91 12.15 -1.64
N ILE A 68 -3.18 11.57 -0.49
CA ILE A 68 -2.18 10.98 0.39
C ILE A 68 -2.37 9.47 0.44
N THR A 69 -1.29 8.74 0.22
CA THR A 69 -1.18 7.30 0.47
C THR A 69 -0.07 7.03 1.47
N ALA A 70 0.11 5.80 1.90
CA ALA A 70 1.25 5.45 2.75
C ALA A 70 1.77 4.05 2.43
N HIS A 71 3.09 3.89 2.40
CA HIS A 71 3.76 2.60 2.27
C HIS A 71 4.22 2.11 3.64
N GLY A 72 3.83 0.87 3.98
CA GLY A 72 4.22 0.20 5.22
C GLY A 72 5.67 -0.30 5.21
N PRO A 73 6.18 -0.75 6.37
CA PRO A 73 7.54 -1.27 6.48
C PRO A 73 7.81 -2.48 5.57
N PHE A 74 8.99 -2.54 4.96
CA PHE A 74 9.37 -3.63 4.04
C PHE A 74 9.64 -4.98 4.73
N TYR A 75 9.71 -5.05 6.06
CA TYR A 75 9.93 -6.27 6.84
C TYR A 75 8.62 -6.88 7.37
N ILE A 76 7.57 -6.86 6.55
CA ILE A 76 6.29 -7.55 6.77
C ILE A 76 6.37 -8.95 6.15
N ASN A 77 5.91 -9.98 6.89
CA ASN A 77 5.73 -11.32 6.38
C ASN A 77 4.59 -12.03 7.11
N LEU A 78 3.40 -12.01 6.52
CA LEU A 78 2.19 -12.65 7.07
C LEU A 78 2.24 -14.19 7.00
N ASN A 79 3.25 -14.77 6.33
CA ASN A 79 3.49 -16.20 6.22
C ASN A 79 4.81 -16.62 6.89
N SER A 80 5.24 -15.94 7.94
CA SER A 80 6.40 -16.38 8.71
C SER A 80 6.16 -17.74 9.36
N LYS A 81 7.23 -18.52 9.57
CA LYS A 81 7.18 -19.77 10.35
C LYS A 81 7.03 -19.53 11.86
N GLU A 82 7.30 -18.33 12.31
CA GLU A 82 7.26 -17.92 13.70
C GLU A 82 6.02 -17.04 13.93
N GLU A 83 5.11 -17.47 14.80
CA GLU A 83 3.86 -16.75 15.08
C GLU A 83 4.12 -15.32 15.59
N GLU A 84 5.14 -15.12 16.41
CA GLU A 84 5.54 -13.80 16.89
C GLU A 84 5.89 -12.83 15.75
N LYS A 85 6.49 -13.33 14.66
CA LYS A 85 6.82 -12.52 13.47
C LYS A 85 5.58 -12.22 12.64
N ILE A 86 4.60 -13.14 12.63
CA ILE A 86 3.29 -12.90 12.01
C ILE A 86 2.57 -11.79 12.78
N ASP A 87 2.47 -11.91 14.11
CA ASP A 87 1.82 -10.92 14.97
C ASP A 87 2.48 -9.53 14.84
N ALA A 88 3.80 -9.49 14.83
CA ALA A 88 4.53 -8.24 14.60
C ALA A 88 4.27 -7.66 13.19
N SER A 89 4.08 -8.51 12.17
CA SER A 89 3.74 -8.07 10.81
C SER A 89 2.32 -7.50 10.74
N VAL A 90 1.35 -8.18 11.36
CA VAL A 90 -0.03 -7.71 11.51
C VAL A 90 -0.05 -6.35 12.22
N GLN A 91 0.68 -6.23 13.34
CA GLN A 91 0.74 -4.98 14.09
C GLN A 91 1.34 -3.83 13.27
N ARG A 92 2.41 -4.08 12.49
CA ARG A 92 3.00 -3.05 11.61
C ARG A 92 2.01 -2.52 10.57
N ILE A 93 1.16 -3.39 10.02
CA ILE A 93 0.13 -2.98 9.06
C ILE A 93 -0.94 -2.14 9.78
N ILE A 94 -1.36 -2.54 10.97
CA ILE A 94 -2.33 -1.80 11.79
C ILE A 94 -1.77 -0.42 12.18
N ASP A 95 -0.51 -0.37 12.63
CA ASP A 95 0.16 0.89 12.98
C ASP A 95 0.26 1.82 11.76
N THR A 96 0.61 1.25 10.59
CA THR A 96 0.64 1.99 9.32
C THR A 96 -0.74 2.58 9.01
N ALA A 97 -1.78 1.77 9.08
CA ALA A 97 -3.16 2.20 8.83
C ALA A 97 -3.60 3.30 9.81
N SER A 98 -3.27 3.14 11.09
CA SER A 98 -3.61 4.12 12.14
C SER A 98 -2.96 5.47 11.89
N VAL A 99 -1.63 5.50 11.69
CA VAL A 99 -0.89 6.75 11.45
C VAL A 99 -1.29 7.38 10.12
N ALA A 100 -1.42 6.59 9.06
CA ALA A 100 -1.85 7.04 7.75
C ALA A 100 -3.26 7.67 7.78
N SER A 101 -4.22 7.02 8.43
CA SER A 101 -5.58 7.55 8.62
C SER A 101 -5.59 8.89 9.37
N GLN A 102 -4.78 9.02 10.41
CA GLN A 102 -4.63 10.28 11.16
C GLN A 102 -4.00 11.38 10.31
N ALA A 103 -3.13 11.03 9.35
CA ALA A 103 -2.54 11.95 8.39
C ALA A 103 -3.44 12.22 7.16
N GLY A 104 -4.64 11.62 7.10
CA GLY A 104 -5.59 11.83 6.01
C GLY A 104 -5.32 11.01 4.76
N ALA A 105 -4.50 9.98 4.85
CA ALA A 105 -4.29 9.06 3.74
C ALA A 105 -5.56 8.27 3.42
N PHE A 106 -5.82 8.03 2.14
CA PHE A 106 -6.94 7.20 1.71
C PHE A 106 -6.59 5.71 1.71
N SER A 107 -5.32 5.35 1.55
CA SER A 107 -4.88 3.95 1.49
C SER A 107 -3.50 3.74 2.10
N ILE A 108 -3.26 2.49 2.48
CA ILE A 108 -1.94 1.97 2.80
C ILE A 108 -1.56 0.87 1.81
N THR A 109 -0.27 0.75 1.51
CA THR A 109 0.29 -0.32 0.67
C THR A 109 1.43 -1.04 1.37
N TYR A 110 1.65 -2.32 1.06
CA TYR A 110 2.72 -3.13 1.65
C TYR A 110 2.93 -4.44 0.88
N HIS A 111 4.13 -5.00 0.96
CA HIS A 111 4.42 -6.37 0.52
C HIS A 111 3.98 -7.37 1.60
N ALA A 112 3.06 -8.27 1.26
CA ALA A 112 2.35 -9.04 2.29
C ALA A 112 3.15 -10.23 2.86
N ALA A 113 3.84 -11.02 2.01
CA ALA A 113 4.43 -12.27 2.47
C ALA A 113 5.52 -12.82 1.54
N PHE A 114 6.16 -13.90 2.01
CA PHE A 114 7.04 -14.76 1.24
C PHE A 114 6.47 -16.18 1.22
N TYR A 115 6.68 -16.94 0.14
CA TYR A 115 6.22 -18.33 0.07
C TYR A 115 6.93 -19.26 1.07
N MET A 116 8.16 -18.98 1.45
CA MET A 116 8.95 -19.76 2.42
C MET A 116 9.03 -21.26 2.08
N GLY A 117 8.91 -21.61 0.79
CA GLY A 117 8.89 -22.99 0.29
C GLY A 117 7.53 -23.69 0.37
N ALA A 118 6.47 -23.01 0.80
CA ALA A 118 5.11 -23.54 0.77
C ALA A 118 4.46 -23.31 -0.62
N ASP A 119 3.41 -24.07 -0.92
CA ASP A 119 2.62 -23.89 -2.15
C ASP A 119 1.76 -22.60 -2.10
N LYS A 120 1.39 -22.12 -3.27
CA LYS A 120 0.66 -20.86 -3.44
C LYS A 120 -0.67 -20.81 -2.66
N GLU A 121 -1.44 -21.89 -2.68
CA GLU A 121 -2.76 -21.91 -2.05
C GLU A 121 -2.66 -21.91 -0.52
N THR A 122 -1.69 -22.63 0.04
CA THR A 122 -1.39 -22.60 1.48
C THR A 122 -1.03 -21.18 1.92
N VAL A 123 -0.14 -20.50 1.18
CA VAL A 123 0.27 -19.13 1.52
C VAL A 123 -0.87 -18.14 1.31
N TYR A 124 -1.65 -18.27 0.24
CA TYR A 124 -2.84 -17.47 0.02
C TYR A 124 -3.81 -17.53 1.21
N ASN A 125 -4.13 -18.74 1.67
CA ASN A 125 -5.03 -18.95 2.80
C ASN A 125 -4.48 -18.33 4.09
N GLN A 126 -3.16 -18.41 4.30
CA GLN A 126 -2.51 -17.78 5.45
C GLN A 126 -2.57 -16.23 5.34
N VAL A 127 -2.26 -15.65 4.20
CA VAL A 127 -2.37 -14.20 3.95
C VAL A 127 -3.81 -13.74 4.15
N LYS A 128 -4.79 -14.44 3.57
CA LYS A 128 -6.22 -14.16 3.75
C LYS A 128 -6.63 -14.16 5.22
N LYS A 129 -6.19 -15.18 5.99
CA LYS A 129 -6.45 -15.27 7.44
C LYS A 129 -5.90 -14.05 8.19
N GLN A 130 -4.67 -13.64 7.90
CA GLN A 130 -4.06 -12.51 8.57
C GLN A 130 -4.66 -11.16 8.11
N THR A 131 -5.02 -11.05 6.83
CA THR A 131 -5.74 -9.88 6.31
C THR A 131 -7.07 -9.70 7.03
N LYS A 132 -7.82 -10.80 7.27
CA LYS A 132 -9.04 -10.71 8.07
C LYS A 132 -8.78 -10.16 9.48
N ARG A 133 -7.75 -10.64 10.18
CA ARG A 133 -7.37 -10.10 11.51
C ARG A 133 -7.10 -8.60 11.46
N ILE A 134 -6.41 -8.13 10.42
CA ILE A 134 -6.14 -6.70 10.22
C ILE A 134 -7.45 -5.94 10.05
N ILE A 135 -8.31 -6.36 9.11
CA ILE A 135 -9.59 -5.71 8.84
C ILE A 135 -10.48 -5.66 10.09
N ASP A 136 -10.59 -6.76 10.85
CA ASP A 136 -11.38 -6.82 12.08
C ASP A 136 -10.91 -5.77 13.12
N VAL A 137 -9.60 -5.51 13.21
CA VAL A 137 -9.06 -4.47 14.08
C VAL A 137 -9.37 -3.07 13.54
N LEU A 138 -9.16 -2.83 12.25
CA LEU A 138 -9.43 -1.53 11.63
C LEU A 138 -10.92 -1.14 11.77
N GLU A 139 -11.83 -2.09 11.60
CA GLU A 139 -13.27 -1.88 11.79
C GLU A 139 -13.60 -1.54 13.25
N ARG A 140 -13.09 -2.33 14.20
CA ARG A 140 -13.30 -2.10 15.63
C ARG A 140 -12.81 -0.73 16.08
N GLU A 141 -11.66 -0.31 15.56
CA GLU A 141 -11.02 0.97 15.89
C GLU A 141 -11.49 2.13 15.01
N LYS A 142 -12.41 1.85 14.06
CA LYS A 142 -12.96 2.81 13.11
C LYS A 142 -11.89 3.50 12.26
N ILE A 143 -10.81 2.79 11.95
CA ILE A 143 -9.74 3.26 11.06
C ILE A 143 -10.21 3.09 9.62
N LYS A 144 -10.32 4.20 8.90
CA LYS A 144 -10.89 4.23 7.56
C LYS A 144 -9.80 4.51 6.53
N VAL A 145 -9.17 3.46 6.04
CA VAL A 145 -8.22 3.49 4.92
C VAL A 145 -8.44 2.24 4.08
N TRP A 146 -8.15 2.32 2.78
CA TRP A 146 -8.05 1.13 1.95
C TRP A 146 -6.76 0.39 2.28
N VAL A 147 -6.86 -0.93 2.43
CA VAL A 147 -5.72 -1.84 2.62
C VAL A 147 -5.34 -2.39 1.25
N ARG A 148 -4.14 -2.08 0.78
CA ARG A 148 -3.72 -2.39 -0.58
C ARG A 148 -2.43 -3.22 -0.58
N PRO A 149 -2.52 -4.56 -0.50
CA PRO A 149 -1.36 -5.40 -0.74
C PRO A 149 -0.83 -5.17 -2.16
N GLU A 150 0.49 -5.14 -2.30
CA GLU A 150 1.17 -4.77 -3.53
C GLU A 150 1.73 -6.00 -4.26
N THR A 151 1.71 -5.96 -5.60
CA THR A 151 2.44 -6.94 -6.41
C THR A 151 3.92 -6.87 -6.12
N THR A 152 4.60 -8.03 -6.11
CA THR A 152 5.99 -8.16 -5.65
C THR A 152 6.94 -8.56 -6.78
N GLY A 153 8.17 -8.04 -6.74
CA GLY A 153 9.16 -8.22 -7.81
C GLY A 153 9.94 -9.53 -7.78
N LYS A 154 9.75 -10.40 -6.79
CA LYS A 154 10.51 -11.65 -6.67
C LYS A 154 9.57 -12.87 -6.70
N ALA A 155 9.93 -13.90 -7.47
CA ALA A 155 9.16 -15.15 -7.53
C ALA A 155 9.08 -15.89 -6.18
N THR A 156 9.94 -15.56 -5.21
CA THR A 156 9.91 -16.12 -3.84
C THR A 156 8.95 -15.38 -2.90
N GLN A 157 8.40 -14.24 -3.33
CA GLN A 157 7.42 -13.44 -2.59
C GLN A 157 6.00 -13.76 -3.09
N TRP A 158 5.07 -13.80 -2.16
CA TRP A 158 3.65 -13.82 -2.45
C TRP A 158 3.21 -12.44 -2.97
N GLY A 159 2.29 -12.42 -3.91
CA GLY A 159 1.76 -11.19 -4.49
C GLY A 159 2.05 -11.09 -5.99
N ASP A 160 1.68 -12.12 -6.75
CA ASP A 160 1.47 -11.94 -8.19
C ASP A 160 0.11 -11.24 -8.43
N GLU A 161 -0.17 -10.85 -9.67
CA GLU A 161 -1.38 -10.07 -9.99
C GLU A 161 -2.66 -10.83 -9.64
N ASP A 162 -2.70 -12.15 -9.90
CA ASP A 162 -3.90 -12.97 -9.67
C ASP A 162 -4.17 -13.16 -8.17
N GLU A 163 -3.12 -13.34 -7.37
CA GLU A 163 -3.21 -13.44 -5.91
C GLU A 163 -3.74 -12.14 -5.28
N ILE A 164 -3.22 -10.99 -5.72
CA ILE A 164 -3.65 -9.67 -5.23
C ILE A 164 -5.10 -9.37 -5.62
N ILE A 165 -5.46 -9.60 -6.88
CA ILE A 165 -6.83 -9.40 -7.38
C ILE A 165 -7.79 -10.35 -6.66
N ARG A 166 -7.42 -11.62 -6.47
CA ARG A 166 -8.23 -12.59 -5.75
C ARG A 166 -8.49 -12.14 -4.31
N LEU A 167 -7.45 -11.67 -3.61
CA LEU A 167 -7.59 -11.21 -2.24
C LEU A 167 -8.50 -9.98 -2.13
N SER A 168 -8.42 -9.04 -3.07
CA SER A 168 -9.26 -7.85 -3.09
C SER A 168 -10.76 -8.15 -3.23
N LYS A 169 -11.12 -9.30 -3.82
CA LYS A 169 -12.51 -9.76 -3.95
C LYS A 169 -13.07 -10.40 -2.67
N GLU A 170 -12.22 -10.71 -1.71
CA GLU A 170 -12.62 -11.36 -0.45
C GLU A 170 -13.03 -10.37 0.66
N PHE A 171 -12.59 -9.10 0.55
CA PHE A 171 -12.80 -8.11 1.60
C PHE A 171 -13.19 -6.75 1.01
N GLU A 172 -14.25 -6.15 1.53
CA GLU A 172 -14.75 -4.86 1.07
C GLU A 172 -13.73 -3.71 1.25
N GLN A 173 -12.80 -3.83 2.22
CA GLN A 173 -11.79 -2.83 2.54
C GLN A 173 -10.44 -3.07 1.87
N VAL A 174 -10.33 -4.07 0.99
CA VAL A 174 -9.08 -4.42 0.30
C VAL A 174 -9.18 -4.05 -1.18
N LEU A 175 -8.17 -3.33 -1.68
CA LEU A 175 -7.99 -3.02 -3.09
C LEU A 175 -6.61 -3.49 -3.56
N PRO A 176 -6.44 -3.82 -4.84
CA PRO A 176 -5.12 -4.15 -5.36
C PRO A 176 -4.21 -2.92 -5.42
N CYS A 177 -2.91 -3.13 -5.22
CA CYS A 177 -1.85 -2.20 -5.62
C CYS A 177 -0.97 -2.90 -6.65
N ILE A 178 -0.98 -2.42 -7.89
CA ILE A 178 -0.22 -3.00 -8.98
C ILE A 178 1.03 -2.16 -9.22
N ASP A 179 2.19 -2.72 -8.91
CA ASP A 179 3.49 -2.18 -9.32
C ASP A 179 3.94 -2.90 -10.60
N PHE A 180 3.94 -2.20 -11.71
CA PHE A 180 4.35 -2.74 -13.01
C PHE A 180 5.85 -3.02 -13.08
N SER A 181 6.68 -2.29 -12.33
CA SER A 181 8.12 -2.56 -12.23
C SER A 181 8.38 -3.88 -11.53
N HIS A 182 7.58 -4.18 -10.48
CA HIS A 182 7.63 -5.46 -9.80
C HIS A 182 7.17 -6.61 -10.70
N LEU A 183 6.08 -6.44 -11.46
CA LEU A 183 5.64 -7.45 -12.42
C LEU A 183 6.69 -7.72 -13.49
N HIS A 184 7.32 -6.66 -14.04
CA HIS A 184 8.42 -6.77 -14.99
C HIS A 184 9.61 -7.53 -14.40
N ALA A 185 10.05 -7.17 -13.19
CA ALA A 185 11.16 -7.84 -12.51
C ALA A 185 10.86 -9.31 -12.19
N ARG A 186 9.63 -9.61 -11.75
CA ARG A 186 9.18 -10.96 -11.40
C ARG A 186 9.15 -11.91 -12.59
N SER A 187 8.74 -11.42 -13.75
CA SER A 187 8.64 -12.17 -15.00
C SER A 187 9.93 -12.22 -15.79
N ALA A 188 10.99 -11.52 -15.34
CA ALA A 188 12.26 -11.39 -16.04
C ALA A 188 12.14 -10.74 -17.45
N GLY A 189 11.23 -9.78 -17.61
CA GLY A 189 11.17 -8.94 -18.80
C GLY A 189 9.81 -8.79 -19.47
N GLU A 190 8.77 -9.48 -19.01
CA GLU A 190 7.38 -9.21 -19.45
C GLU A 190 6.86 -7.91 -18.81
N TYR A 191 5.61 -7.52 -19.11
CA TYR A 191 4.97 -6.29 -18.66
C TYR A 191 5.75 -5.04 -19.07
N ASN A 192 6.08 -4.94 -20.36
CA ASN A 192 6.86 -3.86 -20.94
C ASN A 192 6.25 -3.31 -22.24
N THR A 193 5.06 -3.76 -22.61
CA THR A 193 4.34 -3.31 -23.80
C THR A 193 2.95 -2.80 -23.45
N TYR A 194 2.36 -1.99 -24.33
CA TYR A 194 1.00 -1.49 -24.17
C TYR A 194 -0.02 -2.61 -23.94
N ASP A 195 0.04 -3.68 -24.75
CA ASP A 195 -0.90 -4.79 -24.66
C ASP A 195 -0.76 -5.57 -23.33
N GLU A 196 0.44 -5.68 -22.79
CA GLU A 196 0.68 -6.32 -21.49
C GLU A 196 0.13 -5.48 -20.34
N PHE A 197 0.31 -4.16 -20.37
CA PHE A 197 -0.29 -3.26 -19.38
C PHE A 197 -1.82 -3.26 -19.48
N SER A 198 -2.36 -3.23 -20.70
CA SER A 198 -3.82 -3.24 -20.92
C SER A 198 -4.46 -4.50 -20.35
N ARG A 199 -3.84 -5.68 -20.54
CA ARG A 199 -4.34 -6.94 -19.97
C ARG A 199 -4.44 -6.93 -18.45
N VAL A 200 -3.46 -6.31 -17.77
CA VAL A 200 -3.52 -6.16 -16.31
C VAL A 200 -4.66 -5.23 -15.90
N LEU A 201 -4.81 -4.09 -16.58
CA LEU A 201 -5.87 -3.14 -16.30
C LEU A 201 -7.26 -3.71 -16.54
N GLU A 202 -7.45 -4.53 -17.62
CA GLU A 202 -8.69 -5.23 -17.89
C GLU A 202 -9.08 -6.25 -16.80
N LYS A 203 -8.10 -6.88 -16.15
CA LYS A 203 -8.35 -7.78 -15.01
C LYS A 203 -8.84 -7.03 -13.77
N LEU A 204 -8.53 -5.75 -13.66
CA LEU A 204 -8.88 -4.92 -12.50
C LEU A 204 -10.29 -4.34 -12.60
N GLY A 205 -10.86 -4.25 -13.78
CA GLY A 205 -12.16 -3.66 -13.88
C GLY A 205 -12.96 -3.57 -14.99
#